data_5524ef692eaf9a86ac4af183c26c4b62
#
_entry.id   5524ef692eaf9a86ac4af183c26c4b62
#
_cell.length_a   1.000
_cell.length_b   1.000
_cell.length_c   1.000
_cell.angle_alpha   90.00
_cell.angle_beta   90.00
_cell.angle_gamma   90.00
#
_symmetry.space_group_name_H-M   'P 1'
#
loop_
_entity.id
_entity.type
_entity.pdbx_description
1 polymer ?
#
loop_
_entity_poly.entity_id
_entity_poly.type
_entity_poly.pdbx_seq_one_letter_code
_entity_poly.pdbx_strand_id
1 'polypeptide(L)'
;MSTIVYLIRHSKPFKEHKGIINSSDSVLLQNIKYPLSIEGEKMALDFSHDKEFSEISEVWSSSYTRCMGTAKYFAYNNNLKVNIDDRLNERLHGVINSYNEVPDDYEEHQLYDENYKLPNGESQKDVSNRMYNALIDIINNNKNKKVVIVSHCTSIIFLLKKLGCNIILNGNYSFNSNVFFNGIPNYLETFKLEFNDDNKLISVVKV
;
A
#
# COMPACT_ATOMS: atom_id res chain seq x y z
N MET A 1 0.29 -19.16 -17.69
CA MET A 1 0.17 -19.04 -16.20
C MET A 1 0.19 -17.55 -15.86
N SER A 2 -0.36 -17.15 -14.71
CA SER A 2 -0.45 -15.73 -14.35
C SER A 2 0.41 -15.41 -13.13
N THR A 3 0.89 -14.17 -13.02
CA THR A 3 1.57 -13.66 -11.82
C THR A 3 0.52 -13.05 -10.91
N ILE A 4 0.51 -13.45 -9.64
CA ILE A 4 -0.44 -12.97 -8.63
C ILE A 4 0.29 -12.04 -7.66
N VAL A 5 -0.27 -10.85 -7.46
CA VAL A 5 0.22 -9.87 -6.48
C VAL A 5 -0.87 -9.59 -5.45
N TYR A 6 -0.59 -9.86 -4.19
CA TYR A 6 -1.41 -9.43 -3.08
C TYR A 6 -0.93 -8.05 -2.62
N LEU A 7 -1.69 -7.03 -2.96
CA LEU A 7 -1.41 -5.64 -2.59
C LEU A 7 -2.16 -5.31 -1.30
N ILE A 8 -1.44 -5.18 -0.19
CA ILE A 8 -1.98 -5.15 1.17
C ILE A 8 -1.71 -3.79 1.82
N ARG A 9 -2.74 -3.15 2.35
CA ARG A 9 -2.55 -2.02 3.26
C ARG A 9 -1.98 -2.52 4.59
N HIS A 10 -0.98 -1.81 5.14
CA HIS A 10 -0.41 -2.13 6.45
C HIS A 10 -1.49 -2.28 7.55
N SER A 11 -1.19 -3.06 8.59
CA SER A 11 -2.03 -3.25 9.76
C SER A 11 -2.10 -2.01 10.65
N LYS A 12 -2.89 -2.06 11.73
CA LYS A 12 -3.20 -0.94 12.62
C LYS A 12 -1.94 -0.35 13.28
N PRO A 13 -1.59 0.93 12.98
CA PRO A 13 -0.42 1.56 13.57
C PRO A 13 -0.69 2.03 15.01
N PHE A 14 0.37 2.15 15.80
CA PHE A 14 0.33 2.78 17.11
C PHE A 14 0.59 4.28 16.97
N LYS A 15 -0.48 5.08 16.98
CA LYS A 15 -0.42 6.54 16.84
C LYS A 15 -0.30 7.27 18.21
N GLU A 16 -0.73 6.62 19.29
CA GLU A 16 -0.64 7.14 20.67
C GLU A 16 0.70 6.77 21.32
N HIS A 17 1.79 7.32 20.80
CA HIS A 17 3.14 6.84 21.08
C HIS A 17 3.90 7.75 22.05
N LYS A 18 3.35 8.08 23.18
CA LYS A 18 4.10 8.80 24.23
C LYS A 18 5.41 8.05 24.54
N GLY A 19 6.53 8.65 24.18
CA GLY A 19 7.86 8.11 24.45
C GLY A 19 8.49 7.19 23.37
N ILE A 20 7.77 6.82 22.31
CA ILE A 20 8.34 6.05 21.20
C ILE A 20 8.81 6.95 20.04
N ILE A 21 8.04 8.01 19.75
CA ILE A 21 8.37 9.02 18.73
C ILE A 21 8.70 10.33 19.42
N ASN A 22 9.82 10.92 19.01
CA ASN A 22 10.20 12.22 19.55
C ASN A 22 9.27 13.31 18.96
N SER A 23 8.67 14.14 19.82
CA SER A 23 7.81 15.25 19.40
C SER A 23 8.55 16.33 18.61
N SER A 24 9.89 16.35 18.65
CA SER A 24 10.71 17.23 17.82
C SER A 24 10.96 16.68 16.40
N ASP A 25 10.59 15.43 16.11
CA ASP A 25 10.65 14.90 14.76
C ASP A 25 9.66 15.65 13.84
N SER A 26 10.06 15.86 12.58
CA SER A 26 9.11 16.38 11.57
C SER A 26 7.91 15.45 11.40
N VAL A 27 6.79 15.98 10.91
CA VAL A 27 5.58 15.19 10.63
C VAL A 27 5.89 13.97 9.75
N LEU A 28 6.74 14.16 8.74
CA LEU A 28 7.19 13.05 7.88
C LEU A 28 7.95 11.98 8.68
N LEU A 29 8.93 12.39 9.49
CA LEU A 29 9.74 11.45 10.26
C LEU A 29 8.92 10.68 11.29
N GLN A 30 7.97 11.35 11.94
CA GLN A 30 7.00 10.70 12.82
C GLN A 30 6.18 9.65 12.05
N ASN A 31 5.67 10.00 10.87
CA ASN A 31 4.89 9.09 10.02
C ASN A 31 5.70 7.86 9.58
N ILE A 32 6.98 8.02 9.23
CA ILE A 32 7.88 6.91 8.90
C ILE A 32 8.04 5.95 10.09
N LYS A 33 8.20 6.50 11.30
CA LYS A 33 8.52 5.75 12.51
C LYS A 33 7.32 5.05 13.17
N TYR A 34 6.05 5.38 12.84
CA TYR A 34 4.89 4.74 13.47
C TYR A 34 4.95 3.21 13.41
N PRO A 35 5.14 2.50 14.53
CA PRO A 35 5.10 1.04 14.58
C PRO A 35 3.66 0.53 14.52
N LEU A 36 3.49 -0.77 14.46
CA LEU A 36 2.19 -1.39 14.72
C LEU A 36 1.81 -1.26 16.20
N SER A 37 0.53 -1.14 16.48
CA SER A 37 -0.01 -1.33 17.82
C SER A 37 0.01 -2.83 18.20
N ILE A 38 -0.13 -3.16 19.50
CA ILE A 38 -0.26 -4.55 19.93
C ILE A 38 -1.40 -5.25 19.21
N GLU A 39 -2.54 -4.56 19.05
CA GLU A 39 -3.67 -5.06 18.27
C GLU A 39 -3.28 -5.25 16.79
N GLY A 40 -2.57 -4.29 16.21
CA GLY A 40 -2.10 -4.36 14.81
C GLY A 40 -1.11 -5.51 14.57
N GLU A 41 -0.23 -5.79 15.53
CA GLU A 41 0.67 -6.96 15.48
C GLU A 41 -0.13 -8.27 15.46
N LYS A 42 -1.11 -8.40 16.35
CA LYS A 42 -1.99 -9.57 16.40
C LYS A 42 -2.81 -9.72 15.12
N MET A 43 -3.42 -8.64 14.64
CA MET A 43 -4.19 -8.66 13.38
C MET A 43 -3.33 -9.14 12.21
N ALA A 44 -2.10 -8.62 12.08
CA ALA A 44 -1.20 -8.99 10.98
C ALA A 44 -0.74 -10.46 11.09
N LEU A 45 -0.45 -10.93 12.31
CA LEU A 45 -0.12 -12.33 12.56
C LEU A 45 -1.27 -13.25 12.17
N ASP A 46 -2.48 -13.01 12.69
CA ASP A 46 -3.65 -13.85 12.44
C ASP A 46 -4.00 -13.85 10.94
N PHE A 47 -4.00 -12.69 10.29
CA PHE A 47 -4.32 -12.54 8.88
C PHE A 47 -3.31 -13.26 7.97
N SER A 48 -2.03 -13.23 8.30
CA SER A 48 -0.98 -13.87 7.50
C SER A 48 -1.05 -15.41 7.48
N HIS A 49 -1.84 -16.02 8.36
CA HIS A 49 -2.08 -17.46 8.39
C HIS A 49 -3.20 -17.92 7.45
N ASP A 50 -3.90 -16.99 6.77
CA ASP A 50 -4.90 -17.39 5.79
C ASP A 50 -4.24 -18.22 4.68
N LYS A 51 -4.92 -19.30 4.27
CA LYS A 51 -4.44 -20.22 3.22
C LYS A 51 -4.22 -19.52 1.87
N GLU A 52 -4.88 -18.40 1.63
CA GLU A 52 -4.67 -17.58 0.43
C GLU A 52 -3.19 -17.15 0.30
N PHE A 53 -2.52 -16.89 1.45
CA PHE A 53 -1.11 -16.46 1.49
C PHE A 53 -0.13 -17.62 1.62
N SER A 54 -0.53 -18.83 1.28
CA SER A 54 0.39 -19.98 1.15
C SER A 54 1.14 -19.91 -0.19
N GLU A 55 2.35 -20.47 -0.20
CA GLU A 55 3.19 -20.56 -1.41
C GLU A 55 3.60 -19.20 -1.99
N ILE A 56 3.73 -18.20 -1.12
CA ILE A 56 4.31 -16.90 -1.51
C ILE A 56 5.78 -17.08 -1.86
N SER A 57 6.21 -16.49 -2.98
CA SER A 57 7.59 -16.57 -3.47
C SER A 57 8.45 -15.40 -2.99
N GLU A 58 7.86 -14.21 -2.83
CA GLU A 58 8.54 -13.02 -2.32
C GLU A 58 7.57 -12.15 -1.52
N VAL A 59 8.14 -11.43 -0.53
CA VAL A 59 7.44 -10.42 0.25
C VAL A 59 8.19 -9.10 0.12
N TRP A 60 7.47 -8.06 -0.30
CA TRP A 60 7.96 -6.71 -0.48
C TRP A 60 7.24 -5.74 0.46
N SER A 61 7.91 -4.71 0.89
CA SER A 61 7.36 -3.72 1.81
C SER A 61 7.88 -2.32 1.53
N SER A 62 7.02 -1.32 1.76
CA SER A 62 7.45 0.04 2.07
C SER A 62 8.45 0.03 3.23
N SER A 63 9.37 0.98 3.25
CA SER A 63 10.35 1.16 4.35
C SER A 63 9.74 1.73 5.64
N TYR A 64 8.47 2.11 5.65
CA TYR A 64 7.82 2.60 6.87
C TYR A 64 7.62 1.48 7.88
N THR A 65 7.91 1.78 9.15
CA THR A 65 7.96 0.79 10.24
C THR A 65 6.70 -0.10 10.32
N ARG A 66 5.51 0.49 10.14
CA ARG A 66 4.23 -0.25 10.16
C ARG A 66 4.07 -1.25 9.01
N CYS A 67 4.62 -0.92 7.83
CA CYS A 67 4.59 -1.83 6.68
C CYS A 67 5.54 -3.00 6.88
N MET A 68 6.79 -2.74 7.29
CA MET A 68 7.76 -3.77 7.63
C MET A 68 7.23 -4.68 8.75
N GLY A 69 6.60 -4.07 9.79
CA GLY A 69 5.95 -4.80 10.87
C GLY A 69 4.81 -5.72 10.40
N THR A 70 4.06 -5.32 9.39
CA THR A 70 3.01 -6.16 8.76
C THR A 70 3.64 -7.25 7.90
N ALA A 71 4.58 -6.89 7.03
CA ALA A 71 5.19 -7.80 6.06
C ALA A 71 5.96 -8.96 6.70
N LYS A 72 6.56 -8.74 7.90
CA LYS A 72 7.36 -9.76 8.59
C LYS A 72 6.60 -11.07 8.83
N TYR A 73 5.29 -11.01 9.08
CA TYR A 73 4.48 -12.20 9.34
C TYR A 73 4.26 -13.05 8.09
N PHE A 74 3.98 -12.41 6.95
CA PHE A 74 3.88 -13.11 5.66
C PHE A 74 5.22 -13.75 5.29
N ALA A 75 6.33 -13.04 5.53
CA ALA A 75 7.67 -13.55 5.27
C ALA A 75 7.99 -14.74 6.19
N TYR A 76 7.71 -14.62 7.50
CA TYR A 76 7.93 -15.68 8.48
C TYR A 76 7.17 -16.96 8.11
N ASN A 77 5.87 -16.85 7.79
CA ASN A 77 5.02 -18.00 7.49
C ASN A 77 5.41 -18.74 6.20
N ASN A 78 6.12 -18.06 5.28
CA ASN A 78 6.60 -18.63 4.02
C ASN A 78 8.11 -18.89 4.01
N ASN A 79 8.80 -18.75 5.14
CA ASN A 79 10.26 -18.91 5.27
C ASN A 79 11.06 -18.01 4.31
N LEU A 80 10.64 -16.74 4.20
CA LEU A 80 11.20 -15.72 3.34
C LEU A 80 11.79 -14.56 4.14
N LYS A 81 12.55 -13.69 3.46
CA LYS A 81 12.91 -12.35 3.96
C LYS A 81 11.94 -11.31 3.45
N VAL A 82 11.85 -10.17 4.13
CA VAL A 82 11.17 -8.98 3.62
C VAL A 82 12.15 -8.19 2.74
N ASN A 83 11.77 -7.93 1.50
CA ASN A 83 12.47 -7.01 0.60
C ASN A 83 11.87 -5.60 0.79
N ILE A 84 12.72 -4.57 0.85
CA ILE A 84 12.31 -3.19 1.07
C ILE A 84 12.49 -2.39 -0.21
N ASP A 85 11.47 -1.60 -0.57
CA ASP A 85 11.53 -0.66 -1.69
C ASP A 85 10.82 0.65 -1.32
N ASP A 86 11.56 1.76 -1.32
CA ASP A 86 11.04 3.08 -0.97
C ASP A 86 9.98 3.58 -1.96
N ARG A 87 9.97 3.05 -3.18
CA ARG A 87 8.92 3.35 -4.17
C ARG A 87 7.53 2.86 -3.72
N LEU A 88 7.45 1.99 -2.69
CA LEU A 88 6.21 1.51 -2.08
C LEU A 88 5.74 2.37 -0.91
N ASN A 89 6.45 3.46 -0.56
CA ASN A 89 6.13 4.33 0.57
C ASN A 89 4.82 5.10 0.35
N GLU A 90 4.26 5.64 1.47
CA GLU A 90 3.08 6.49 1.41
C GLU A 90 3.39 7.80 0.68
N ARG A 91 2.35 8.43 0.14
CA ARG A 91 2.40 9.74 -0.47
C ARG A 91 3.01 10.77 0.49
N LEU A 92 3.93 11.57 -0.03
CA LEU A 92 4.47 12.71 0.68
C LEU A 92 3.51 13.91 0.56
N HIS A 93 3.05 14.45 1.71
CA HIS A 93 2.24 15.68 1.72
C HIS A 93 3.07 16.93 1.41
N GLY A 94 4.40 16.86 1.49
CA GLY A 94 5.31 17.99 1.41
C GLY A 94 5.80 18.43 2.78
N VAL A 95 6.29 19.66 2.86
CA VAL A 95 6.76 20.25 4.12
C VAL A 95 5.57 20.83 4.87
N ILE A 96 5.08 20.11 5.86
CA ILE A 96 4.00 20.54 6.76
C ILE A 96 4.48 20.39 8.21
N ASN A 97 4.05 21.31 9.10
CA ASN A 97 4.32 21.23 10.54
C ASN A 97 3.23 20.45 11.29
N SER A 98 2.06 20.37 10.69
CA SER A 98 0.89 19.64 11.22
C SER A 98 0.01 19.17 10.07
N TYR A 99 -0.69 18.03 10.25
CA TYR A 99 -1.73 17.60 9.32
C TYR A 99 -2.90 18.58 9.19
N ASN A 100 -3.08 19.49 10.16
CA ASN A 100 -4.09 20.57 10.09
C ASN A 100 -3.78 21.61 8.98
N GLU A 101 -2.56 21.60 8.42
CA GLU A 101 -2.19 22.44 7.29
C GLU A 101 -2.60 21.82 5.93
N VAL A 102 -3.04 20.56 5.92
CA VAL A 102 -3.52 19.88 4.72
C VAL A 102 -4.98 20.31 4.48
N PRO A 103 -5.36 20.81 3.29
CA PRO A 103 -6.75 21.15 2.98
C PRO A 103 -7.71 19.98 3.18
N ASP A 104 -8.93 20.25 3.65
CA ASP A 104 -9.94 19.21 3.91
C ASP A 104 -10.32 18.44 2.64
N ASP A 105 -10.28 19.09 1.48
CA ASP A 105 -10.58 18.49 0.16
C ASP A 105 -9.35 17.90 -0.55
N TYR A 106 -8.19 17.84 0.12
CA TYR A 106 -6.92 17.44 -0.50
C TYR A 106 -6.96 16.05 -1.13
N GLU A 107 -7.57 15.09 -0.44
CA GLU A 107 -7.68 13.71 -0.93
C GLU A 107 -8.54 13.64 -2.20
N GLU A 108 -9.65 14.35 -2.20
CA GLU A 108 -10.56 14.42 -3.34
C GLU A 108 -9.90 15.15 -4.51
N HIS A 109 -9.27 16.28 -4.25
CA HIS A 109 -8.58 17.07 -5.25
C HIS A 109 -7.48 16.25 -5.95
N GLN A 110 -6.64 15.54 -5.18
CA GLN A 110 -5.62 14.66 -5.75
C GLN A 110 -6.19 13.49 -6.55
N LEU A 111 -7.37 12.99 -6.19
CA LEU A 111 -7.97 11.89 -6.92
C LEU A 111 -8.43 12.31 -8.32
N TYR A 112 -8.90 13.55 -8.50
CA TYR A 112 -9.45 14.05 -9.77
C TYR A 112 -8.48 14.92 -10.57
N ASP A 113 -7.49 15.56 -9.94
CA ASP A 113 -6.38 16.25 -10.61
C ASP A 113 -5.05 15.52 -10.32
N GLU A 114 -4.58 14.75 -11.30
CA GLU A 114 -3.37 13.93 -11.15
C GLU A 114 -2.08 14.72 -10.89
N ASN A 115 -2.07 16.03 -11.15
CA ASN A 115 -0.90 16.90 -10.97
C ASN A 115 -0.98 17.74 -9.68
N TYR A 116 -2.15 17.75 -9.00
CA TYR A 116 -2.32 18.54 -7.77
C TYR A 116 -1.43 18.01 -6.64
N LYS A 117 -0.70 18.91 -5.99
CA LYS A 117 0.14 18.63 -4.82
C LYS A 117 0.46 19.89 -4.03
N LEU A 118 0.74 19.71 -2.75
CA LEU A 118 1.32 20.77 -1.93
C LEU A 118 2.80 20.98 -2.27
N PRO A 119 3.39 22.13 -1.93
CA PRO A 119 4.82 22.40 -2.15
C PRO A 119 5.71 21.29 -1.58
N ASN A 120 6.65 20.80 -2.38
CA ASN A 120 7.56 19.70 -2.04
C ASN A 120 6.85 18.36 -1.72
N GLY A 121 5.57 18.23 -2.00
CA GLY A 121 4.81 16.99 -1.90
C GLY A 121 4.77 16.21 -3.22
N GLU A 122 4.09 15.07 -3.18
CA GLU A 122 3.83 14.22 -4.34
C GLU A 122 2.39 14.39 -4.84
N SER A 123 2.24 14.43 -6.14
CA SER A 123 0.95 14.35 -6.82
C SER A 123 0.52 12.88 -6.98
N GLN A 124 -0.75 12.66 -7.37
CA GLN A 124 -1.23 11.33 -7.77
C GLN A 124 -0.32 10.70 -8.83
N LYS A 125 0.11 11.49 -9.82
CA LYS A 125 0.97 11.07 -10.92
C LYS A 125 2.36 10.65 -10.43
N ASP A 126 2.96 11.42 -9.50
CA ASP A 126 4.28 11.09 -8.94
C ASP A 126 4.22 9.74 -8.21
N VAL A 127 3.26 9.57 -7.31
CA VAL A 127 3.09 8.34 -6.53
C VAL A 127 2.75 7.15 -7.41
N SER A 128 1.77 7.29 -8.32
CA SER A 128 1.35 6.21 -9.19
C SER A 128 2.47 5.73 -10.11
N ASN A 129 3.33 6.63 -10.59
CA ASN A 129 4.46 6.27 -11.44
C ASN A 129 5.53 5.48 -10.66
N ARG A 130 5.93 5.93 -9.45
CA ARG A 130 6.93 5.19 -8.68
C ARG A 130 6.42 3.82 -8.22
N MET A 131 5.15 3.75 -7.77
CA MET A 131 4.49 2.49 -7.40
C MET A 131 4.40 1.51 -8.59
N TYR A 132 4.02 2.01 -9.76
CA TYR A 132 3.94 1.20 -10.97
C TYR A 132 5.30 0.67 -11.39
N ASN A 133 6.35 1.49 -11.35
CA ASN A 133 7.70 1.05 -11.68
C ASN A 133 8.19 -0.05 -10.71
N ALA A 134 7.95 0.11 -9.40
CA ALA A 134 8.26 -0.94 -8.42
C ALA A 134 7.49 -2.23 -8.73
N LEU A 135 6.18 -2.13 -9.00
CA LEU A 135 5.34 -3.29 -9.32
C LEU A 135 5.84 -4.04 -10.56
N ILE A 136 6.19 -3.33 -11.64
CA ILE A 136 6.68 -3.95 -12.88
C ILE A 136 8.02 -4.66 -12.66
N ASP A 137 8.95 -4.06 -11.91
CA ASP A 137 10.22 -4.70 -11.56
C ASP A 137 9.97 -5.99 -10.76
N ILE A 138 9.09 -5.94 -9.76
CA ILE A 138 8.72 -7.10 -8.94
C ILE A 138 8.08 -8.21 -9.80
N ILE A 139 7.11 -7.88 -10.65
CA ILE A 139 6.44 -8.85 -11.52
C ILE A 139 7.42 -9.50 -12.49
N ASN A 140 8.33 -8.72 -13.11
CA ASN A 140 9.31 -9.24 -14.05
C ASN A 140 10.22 -10.31 -13.44
N ASN A 141 10.55 -10.18 -12.16
CA ASN A 141 11.38 -11.14 -11.43
C ASN A 141 10.56 -12.32 -10.85
N ASN A 142 9.23 -12.25 -10.92
CA ASN A 142 8.34 -13.22 -10.29
C ASN A 142 7.25 -13.77 -11.22
N LYS A 143 7.59 -13.99 -12.49
CA LYS A 143 6.65 -14.55 -13.47
C LYS A 143 6.04 -15.86 -12.99
N ASN A 144 4.73 -15.98 -13.09
CA ASN A 144 3.94 -17.16 -12.70
C ASN A 144 4.03 -17.53 -11.21
N LYS A 145 4.32 -16.56 -10.35
CA LYS A 145 4.46 -16.74 -8.91
C LYS A 145 3.46 -15.86 -8.16
N LYS A 146 3.34 -16.12 -6.86
CA LYS A 146 2.57 -15.31 -5.91
C LYS A 146 3.51 -14.40 -5.13
N VAL A 147 3.19 -13.10 -5.05
CA VAL A 147 3.99 -12.09 -4.34
C VAL A 147 3.09 -11.29 -3.40
N VAL A 148 3.58 -10.98 -2.21
CA VAL A 148 2.96 -10.04 -1.28
C VAL A 148 3.67 -8.69 -1.35
N ILE A 149 2.92 -7.61 -1.48
CA ILE A 149 3.39 -6.22 -1.39
C ILE A 149 2.61 -5.49 -0.30
N VAL A 150 3.29 -5.05 0.75
CA VAL A 150 2.69 -4.26 1.82
C VAL A 150 3.00 -2.79 1.65
N SER A 151 1.94 -1.98 1.53
CA SER A 151 2.02 -0.55 1.28
C SER A 151 0.94 0.22 2.07
N HIS A 152 0.52 1.37 1.58
CA HIS A 152 -0.33 2.34 2.26
C HIS A 152 -1.59 2.64 1.46
N CYS A 153 -2.60 3.19 2.14
CA CYS A 153 -3.92 3.41 1.57
C CYS A 153 -3.89 4.25 0.29
N THR A 154 -3.35 5.48 0.36
CA THR A 154 -3.37 6.41 -0.77
C THR A 154 -2.49 5.91 -1.92
N SER A 155 -1.31 5.38 -1.61
CA SER A 155 -0.40 4.82 -2.62
C SER A 155 -1.00 3.63 -3.35
N ILE A 156 -1.73 2.74 -2.65
CA ILE A 156 -2.48 1.63 -3.25
C ILE A 156 -3.58 2.14 -4.18
N ILE A 157 -4.38 3.12 -3.73
CA ILE A 157 -5.46 3.72 -4.52
C ILE A 157 -4.91 4.31 -5.82
N PHE A 158 -3.81 5.08 -5.75
CA PHE A 158 -3.22 5.70 -6.92
C PHE A 158 -2.60 4.67 -7.88
N LEU A 159 -2.03 3.59 -7.36
CA LEU A 159 -1.55 2.49 -8.19
C LEU A 159 -2.71 1.77 -8.90
N LEU A 160 -3.78 1.44 -8.19
CA LEU A 160 -4.97 0.81 -8.80
C LEU A 160 -5.55 1.67 -9.91
N LYS A 161 -5.62 2.99 -9.72
CA LYS A 161 -6.06 3.93 -10.75
C LYS A 161 -5.13 3.92 -11.97
N LYS A 162 -3.81 3.89 -11.77
CA LYS A 162 -2.79 3.76 -12.83
C LYS A 162 -2.93 2.46 -13.61
N LEU A 163 -3.34 1.38 -12.95
CA LEU A 163 -3.60 0.08 -13.55
C LEU A 163 -4.93 -0.02 -14.32
N GLY A 164 -5.70 1.07 -14.38
CA GLY A 164 -6.96 1.16 -15.13
C GLY A 164 -8.21 0.87 -14.30
N CYS A 165 -8.10 0.80 -12.97
CA CYS A 165 -9.28 0.75 -12.12
C CYS A 165 -9.99 2.11 -12.09
N ASN A 166 -11.32 2.09 -12.15
CA ASN A 166 -12.13 3.26 -11.87
C ASN A 166 -12.37 3.35 -10.35
N ILE A 167 -11.97 4.47 -9.75
CA ILE A 167 -12.02 4.70 -8.31
C ILE A 167 -12.91 5.89 -8.02
N ILE A 168 -13.95 5.68 -7.23
CA ILE A 168 -14.81 6.75 -6.68
C ILE A 168 -14.44 6.89 -5.20
N LEU A 169 -14.09 8.11 -4.78
CA LEU A 169 -13.72 8.38 -3.38
C LEU A 169 -14.88 7.99 -2.44
N ASN A 170 -14.56 7.21 -1.40
CA ASN A 170 -15.54 6.67 -0.44
C ASN A 170 -16.65 5.82 -1.09
N GLY A 171 -16.46 5.38 -2.32
CA GLY A 171 -17.44 4.63 -3.10
C GLY A 171 -16.85 3.40 -3.77
N ASN A 172 -17.38 3.07 -4.94
CA ASN A 172 -17.04 1.85 -5.64
C ASN A 172 -15.66 1.92 -6.33
N TYR A 173 -14.91 0.82 -6.23
CA TYR A 173 -13.73 0.53 -7.03
C TYR A 173 -14.09 -0.56 -8.03
N SER A 174 -13.87 -0.31 -9.31
CA SER A 174 -14.21 -1.25 -10.37
C SER A 174 -13.09 -1.43 -11.39
N PHE A 175 -13.05 -2.61 -11.97
CA PHE A 175 -12.15 -2.96 -13.07
C PHE A 175 -12.95 -3.69 -14.16
N ASN A 176 -12.84 -3.27 -15.41
CA ASN A 176 -13.63 -3.80 -16.53
C ASN A 176 -15.14 -3.85 -16.20
N SER A 177 -15.67 -2.79 -15.62
CA SER A 177 -17.08 -2.63 -15.17
C SER A 177 -17.51 -3.54 -14.02
N ASN A 178 -16.64 -4.39 -13.48
CA ASN A 178 -16.93 -5.21 -12.30
C ASN A 178 -16.50 -4.47 -11.04
N VAL A 179 -17.44 -4.24 -10.11
CA VAL A 179 -17.14 -3.67 -8.80
C VAL A 179 -16.48 -4.74 -7.93
N PHE A 180 -15.28 -4.46 -7.41
CA PHE A 180 -14.53 -5.38 -6.55
C PHE A 180 -14.39 -4.89 -5.11
N PHE A 181 -14.65 -3.60 -4.84
CA PHE A 181 -14.57 -3.01 -3.52
C PHE A 181 -15.50 -1.80 -3.39
N ASN A 182 -15.92 -1.48 -2.16
CA ASN A 182 -16.71 -0.29 -1.83
C ASN A 182 -16.24 0.31 -0.50
N GLY A 183 -16.02 1.62 -0.48
CA GLY A 183 -15.62 2.38 0.70
C GLY A 183 -14.15 2.79 0.70
N ILE A 184 -13.57 2.88 1.91
CA ILE A 184 -12.15 3.20 2.11
C ILE A 184 -11.44 1.93 2.54
N PRO A 185 -10.31 1.55 1.89
CA PRO A 185 -9.56 0.36 2.30
C PRO A 185 -9.19 0.41 3.80
N ASN A 186 -9.59 -0.61 4.56
CA ASN A 186 -9.28 -0.77 5.98
C ASN A 186 -7.84 -1.27 6.20
N TYR A 187 -7.40 -1.39 7.45
CA TYR A 187 -6.16 -2.07 7.77
C TYR A 187 -6.22 -3.52 7.29
N LEU A 188 -5.14 -3.99 6.68
CA LEU A 188 -5.03 -5.30 6.04
C LEU A 188 -5.96 -5.49 4.82
N GLU A 189 -6.65 -4.43 4.36
CA GLU A 189 -7.39 -4.55 3.10
C GLU A 189 -6.45 -5.04 2.00
N THR A 190 -6.87 -6.08 1.32
CA THR A 190 -6.04 -6.80 0.35
C THR A 190 -6.72 -6.87 -1.00
N PHE A 191 -6.00 -6.41 -2.02
CA PHE A 191 -6.40 -6.54 -3.41
C PHE A 191 -5.50 -7.58 -4.09
N LYS A 192 -6.10 -8.67 -4.55
CA LYS A 192 -5.43 -9.68 -5.37
C LYS A 192 -5.47 -9.23 -6.82
N LEU A 193 -4.31 -8.96 -7.36
CA LEU A 193 -4.10 -8.54 -8.74
C LEU A 193 -3.53 -9.72 -9.53
N GLU A 194 -4.09 -9.99 -10.68
CA GLU A 194 -3.62 -11.04 -11.58
C GLU A 194 -3.08 -10.44 -12.88
N PHE A 195 -1.87 -10.80 -13.25
CA PHE A 195 -1.18 -10.30 -14.44
C PHE A 195 -0.86 -11.43 -15.40
N ASN A 196 -1.06 -11.19 -16.70
CA ASN A 196 -0.63 -12.09 -17.75
C ASN A 196 0.89 -12.01 -18.01
N ASP A 197 1.38 -12.81 -18.94
CA ASP A 197 2.82 -12.88 -19.28
C ASP A 197 3.38 -11.55 -19.82
N ASP A 198 2.53 -10.68 -20.38
CA ASP A 198 2.88 -9.32 -20.87
C ASP A 198 2.81 -8.23 -19.78
N ASN A 199 2.67 -8.61 -18.50
CA ASN A 199 2.46 -7.69 -17.36
C ASN A 199 1.17 -6.86 -17.44
N LYS A 200 0.20 -7.30 -18.22
CA LYS A 200 -1.10 -6.63 -18.27
C LYS A 200 -2.00 -7.14 -17.15
N LEU A 201 -2.58 -6.25 -16.38
CA LEU A 201 -3.60 -6.59 -15.38
C LEU A 201 -4.82 -7.21 -16.08
N ILE A 202 -5.24 -8.38 -15.62
CA ILE A 202 -6.38 -9.12 -16.17
C ILE A 202 -7.51 -9.31 -15.15
N SER A 203 -7.19 -9.27 -13.86
CA SER A 203 -8.18 -9.42 -12.79
C SER A 203 -7.79 -8.63 -11.55
N VAL A 204 -8.80 -8.08 -10.87
CA VAL A 204 -8.69 -7.49 -9.53
C VAL A 204 -9.85 -7.99 -8.70
N VAL A 205 -9.56 -8.56 -7.54
CA VAL A 205 -10.57 -8.95 -6.56
C VAL A 205 -10.12 -8.54 -5.16
N LYS A 206 -11.07 -8.26 -4.28
CA LYS A 206 -10.82 -8.13 -2.84
C LYS A 206 -10.73 -9.54 -2.24
N VAL A 207 -9.75 -9.76 -1.38
CA VAL A 207 -9.57 -10.98 -0.58
C VAL A 207 -9.98 -10.72 0.87
#